data_cf376220efcd6f7a2f345ded432538ba
#
_entry.id   cf376220efcd6f7a2f345ded432538ba
#
_cell.length_a   1.000
_cell.length_b   1.000
_cell.length_c   1.000
_cell.angle_alpha   90.00
_cell.angle_beta   90.00
_cell.angle_gamma   90.00
#
_symmetry.space_group_name_H-M   'P 1'
#
loop_
_entity.id
_entity.type
_entity.pdbx_description
1 polymer ?
#
loop_
_entity_poly.entity_id
_entity_poly.type
_entity_poly.pdbx_seq_one_letter_code
_entity_poly.pdbx_strand_id
1 'polypeptide(L)'
;MPYRGNVFAKGFYYHVYNRGAGRGLLFFNPGNYEYCLRLVKRYSERYGVAVIAYCLMPNHYHFLLRQETDEPLSRFINVLFNAYVQAVSRQQERTGTLFEGRFHHVWVDREEYLVHLCRYVHLNPVKAELVSLPED
;
A
#
# COMPACT_ATOMS: atom_id res chain seq x y z
N MET A 1 -17.39 7.37 17.74
CA MET A 1 -17.14 7.50 17.46
C MET A 1 -16.88 7.42 16.81
N PRO A 2 -16.78 7.44 16.63
CA PRO A 2 -16.42 7.55 15.99
C PRO A 2 -15.74 7.38 15.40
N TYR A 3 -15.63 7.45 15.17
CA TYR A 3 -15.00 7.53 14.72
C TYR A 3 -14.24 7.21 14.42
N ARG A 4 -14.10 7.16 14.45
CA ARG A 4 -13.48 6.94 14.14
C ARG A 4 -12.66 6.36 13.55
N GLY A 5 -13.08 5.71 13.20
CA GLY A 5 -12.44 4.74 12.30
C GLY A 5 -11.22 5.22 11.63
N ASN A 6 -11.02 6.42 11.67
CA ASN A 6 -9.85 7.03 11.06
C ASN A 6 -8.72 7.20 12.04
N VAL A 7 -8.82 6.58 13.18
CA VAL A 7 -7.78 6.68 14.18
C VAL A 7 -6.81 5.54 13.98
N PHE A 8 -5.55 5.88 13.71
CA PHE A 8 -4.50 4.89 13.55
C PHE A 8 -3.75 4.75 14.88
N ALA A 9 -3.66 3.53 15.38
CA ALA A 9 -3.10 3.28 16.69
C ALA A 9 -1.99 2.25 16.65
N LYS A 10 -1.03 2.44 17.53
CA LYS A 10 0.11 1.55 17.67
C LYS A 10 -0.34 0.13 17.99
N GLY A 11 0.24 -0.83 17.32
CA GLY A 11 -0.03 -2.24 17.55
C GLY A 11 -1.19 -2.80 16.77
N PHE A 12 -1.91 -1.97 16.06
CA PHE A 12 -3.08 -2.42 15.32
C PHE A 12 -2.73 -2.69 13.87
N TYR A 13 -3.53 -3.55 13.25
CA TYR A 13 -3.35 -3.94 11.85
C TYR A 13 -4.38 -3.26 10.99
N TYR A 14 -3.97 -2.89 9.77
CA TYR A 14 -4.86 -2.22 8.83
C TYR A 14 -4.67 -2.78 7.43
N HIS A 15 -5.77 -2.99 6.75
CA HIS A 15 -5.76 -3.29 5.32
C HIS A 15 -5.91 -1.95 4.60
N VAL A 16 -4.90 -1.58 3.82
CA VAL A 16 -4.88 -0.31 3.10
C VAL A 16 -4.86 -0.60 1.61
N TYR A 17 -5.69 0.11 0.86
CA TYR A 17 -5.78 -0.14 -0.57
C TYR A 17 -6.25 1.11 -1.31
N ASN A 18 -5.98 1.13 -2.61
CA ASN A 18 -6.43 2.21 -3.48
C ASN A 18 -6.36 1.73 -4.93
N ARG A 19 -6.89 2.51 -5.84
CA ARG A 19 -6.90 2.14 -7.24
C ARG A 19 -6.71 3.38 -8.11
N GLY A 20 -6.38 3.13 -9.39
CA GLY A 20 -6.14 4.20 -10.34
C GLY A 20 -7.41 4.91 -10.74
N ALA A 21 -7.28 6.19 -11.04
CA ALA A 21 -8.39 7.01 -11.51
C ALA A 21 -8.92 6.42 -12.81
N GLY A 22 -10.23 6.25 -12.90
CA GLY A 22 -10.86 5.67 -14.09
C GLY A 22 -10.38 4.26 -14.36
N ARG A 23 -9.93 3.55 -13.31
CA ARG A 23 -9.38 2.21 -13.41
C ARG A 23 -8.09 2.18 -14.24
N GLY A 24 -7.43 3.32 -14.34
CA GLY A 24 -6.18 3.42 -15.08
C GLY A 24 -5.03 2.77 -14.33
N LEU A 25 -3.92 2.66 -15.02
CA LEU A 25 -2.74 2.00 -14.46
C LEU A 25 -2.12 2.81 -13.34
N LEU A 26 -1.64 2.12 -12.33
CA LEU A 26 -0.77 2.68 -11.29
C LEU A 26 0.68 2.31 -11.57
N PHE A 27 0.88 1.13 -12.14
CA PHE A 27 2.22 0.62 -12.46
C PHE A 27 2.26 0.39 -13.95
N PHE A 28 3.16 1.09 -14.64
CA PHE A 28 3.20 1.10 -16.09
C PHE A 28 4.23 0.14 -16.67
N ASN A 29 5.18 -0.28 -15.84
CA ASN A 29 6.26 -1.18 -16.28
C ASN A 29 6.86 -1.85 -15.05
N PRO A 30 7.68 -2.90 -15.25
CA PRO A 30 8.27 -3.59 -14.09
C PRO A 30 9.07 -2.69 -13.16
N GLY A 31 9.73 -1.69 -13.71
CA GLY A 31 10.51 -0.77 -12.89
C GLY A 31 9.67 0.01 -11.91
N ASN A 32 8.42 0.26 -12.25
CA ASN A 32 7.53 0.97 -11.34
C ASN A 32 7.24 0.14 -10.08
N TYR A 33 7.06 -1.17 -10.25
CA TYR A 33 6.86 -2.05 -9.10
C TYR A 33 8.08 -2.04 -8.20
N GLU A 34 9.25 -2.16 -8.78
CA GLU A 34 10.49 -2.18 -8.01
C GLU A 34 10.70 -0.87 -7.27
N TYR A 35 10.43 0.23 -7.95
CA TYR A 35 10.58 1.54 -7.35
C TYR A 35 9.62 1.69 -6.16
N CYS A 36 8.37 1.27 -6.34
CA CYS A 36 7.40 1.34 -5.27
C CYS A 36 7.88 0.54 -4.05
N LEU A 37 8.40 -0.67 -4.29
CA LEU A 37 8.87 -1.50 -3.19
C LEU A 37 10.08 -0.89 -2.49
N ARG A 38 10.95 -0.22 -3.21
CA ARG A 38 12.06 0.48 -2.57
C ARG A 38 11.56 1.59 -1.67
N LEU A 39 10.54 2.32 -2.13
CA LEU A 39 9.94 3.35 -1.29
C LEU A 39 9.25 2.75 -0.08
N VAL A 40 8.56 1.63 -0.27
CA VAL A 40 7.90 0.95 0.83
C VAL A 40 8.92 0.60 1.90
N LYS A 41 10.04 0.02 1.51
CA LYS A 41 11.06 -0.36 2.46
C LYS A 41 11.62 0.86 3.19
N ARG A 42 11.95 1.90 2.43
CA ARG A 42 12.52 3.12 3.01
C ARG A 42 11.59 3.75 4.04
N TYR A 43 10.35 3.95 3.64
CA TYR A 43 9.43 4.70 4.49
C TYR A 43 8.80 3.86 5.58
N SER A 44 8.67 2.55 5.37
CA SER A 44 8.16 1.70 6.45
C SER A 44 9.13 1.70 7.62
N GLU A 45 10.42 1.69 7.33
CA GLU A 45 11.43 1.77 8.38
C GLU A 45 11.41 3.13 9.05
N ARG A 46 11.26 4.17 8.25
CA ARG A 46 11.30 5.53 8.78
C ARG A 46 10.11 5.83 9.68
N TYR A 47 8.94 5.37 9.32
CA TYR A 47 7.71 5.69 10.05
C TYR A 47 7.22 4.57 10.95
N GLY A 48 8.00 3.52 11.10
CA GLY A 48 7.65 2.46 12.03
C GLY A 48 6.42 1.68 11.63
N VAL A 49 6.40 1.19 10.40
CA VAL A 49 5.30 0.39 9.90
C VAL A 49 5.84 -0.98 9.49
N ALA A 50 5.18 -2.03 9.97
CA ALA A 50 5.53 -3.38 9.55
C ALA A 50 4.64 -3.76 8.39
N VAL A 51 5.25 -4.20 7.29
CA VAL A 51 4.51 -4.65 6.11
C VAL A 51 4.34 -6.16 6.23
N ILE A 52 3.12 -6.58 6.52
CA ILE A 52 2.84 -7.99 6.75
C ILE A 52 2.63 -8.72 5.43
N ALA A 53 1.92 -8.08 4.52
CA ALA A 53 1.64 -8.65 3.21
C ALA A 53 1.31 -7.52 2.26
N TYR A 54 1.49 -7.75 0.96
CA TYR A 54 1.11 -6.77 -0.03
C TYR A 54 0.80 -7.44 -1.34
N CYS A 55 0.08 -6.71 -2.18
CA CYS A 55 -0.26 -7.15 -3.52
C CYS A 55 -0.32 -5.91 -4.39
N LEU A 56 0.58 -5.84 -5.38
CA LEU A 56 0.60 -4.71 -6.31
C LEU A 56 0.08 -5.21 -7.65
N MET A 57 -1.05 -4.67 -8.06
CA MET A 57 -1.67 -5.02 -9.33
C MET A 57 -1.53 -3.83 -10.27
N PRO A 58 -1.65 -4.05 -11.58
CA PRO A 58 -1.43 -2.95 -12.52
C PRO A 58 -2.24 -1.69 -12.21
N ASN A 59 -3.46 -1.83 -11.72
CA ASN A 59 -4.32 -0.67 -11.50
C ASN A 59 -4.79 -0.51 -10.06
N HIS A 60 -4.25 -1.27 -9.11
CA HIS A 60 -4.60 -1.08 -7.71
C HIS A 60 -3.58 -1.79 -6.82
N TYR A 61 -3.63 -1.50 -5.52
CA TYR A 61 -2.74 -2.15 -4.58
C TYR A 61 -3.47 -2.48 -3.29
N HIS A 62 -2.92 -3.45 -2.56
CA HIS A 62 -3.37 -3.82 -1.24
C HIS A 62 -2.16 -4.00 -0.35
N PHE A 63 -2.23 -3.47 0.86
CA PHE A 63 -1.22 -3.69 1.88
C PHE A 63 -1.90 -4.16 3.15
N LEU A 64 -1.28 -5.10 3.83
CA LEU A 64 -1.65 -5.41 5.20
C LEU A 64 -0.50 -4.92 6.07
N LEU A 65 -0.78 -3.94 6.90
CA LEU A 65 0.24 -3.21 7.64
C LEU A 65 -0.06 -3.23 9.12
N ARG A 66 0.99 -3.13 9.93
CA ARG A 66 0.84 -2.97 11.37
C ARG A 66 1.58 -1.71 11.78
N GLN A 67 0.91 -0.87 12.53
CA GLN A 67 1.54 0.37 13.02
C GLN A 67 2.38 0.03 14.24
N GLU A 68 3.69 0.32 14.17
CA GLU A 68 4.61 -0.07 15.22
C GLU A 68 4.93 1.05 16.20
N THR A 69 4.54 2.27 15.86
CA THR A 69 4.82 3.44 16.69
C THR A 69 3.56 4.27 16.82
N ASP A 70 3.67 5.40 17.53
CA ASP A 70 2.55 6.31 17.65
C ASP A 70 2.37 7.20 16.43
N GLU A 71 3.29 7.13 15.47
CA GLU A 71 3.16 7.88 14.24
C GLU A 71 2.02 7.28 13.41
N PRO A 72 1.04 8.09 12.99
CA PRO A 72 -0.10 7.52 12.26
C PRO A 72 0.33 6.87 10.96
N LEU A 73 -0.23 5.71 10.69
CA LEU A 73 0.05 4.95 9.50
C LEU A 73 -0.22 5.75 8.22
N SER A 74 -1.20 6.65 8.29
CA SER A 74 -1.54 7.48 7.14
C SER A 74 -0.35 8.29 6.65
N ARG A 75 0.54 8.68 7.56
CA ARG A 75 1.71 9.43 7.18
C ARG A 75 2.62 8.64 6.27
N PHE A 76 2.82 7.36 6.61
CA PHE A 76 3.61 6.47 5.78
C PHE A 76 3.01 6.38 4.38
N ILE A 77 1.70 6.13 4.29
CA ILE A 77 1.04 5.96 3.00
C ILE A 77 1.13 7.24 2.17
N ASN A 78 0.91 8.39 2.80
CA ASN A 78 0.91 9.65 2.08
C ASN A 78 2.31 9.99 1.55
N VAL A 79 3.33 9.81 2.37
CA VAL A 79 4.70 10.12 1.94
C VAL A 79 5.13 9.16 0.85
N LEU A 80 4.83 7.88 1.02
CA LEU A 80 5.17 6.84 0.05
C LEU A 80 4.59 7.16 -1.32
N PHE A 81 3.29 7.39 -1.38
CA PHE A 81 2.65 7.56 -2.67
C PHE A 81 2.78 8.97 -3.24
N ASN A 82 3.03 9.97 -2.42
CA ASN A 82 3.41 11.27 -2.97
C ASN A 82 4.71 11.16 -3.76
N ALA A 83 5.69 10.48 -3.20
CA ALA A 83 6.96 10.27 -3.89
C ALA A 83 6.77 9.43 -5.14
N TYR A 84 6.01 8.36 -5.03
CA TYR A 84 5.75 7.46 -6.15
C TYR A 84 5.06 8.19 -7.30
N VAL A 85 3.98 8.90 -6.99
CA VAL A 85 3.20 9.59 -8.01
C VAL A 85 4.01 10.64 -8.73
N GLN A 86 4.82 11.41 -7.99
CA GLN A 86 5.64 12.44 -8.62
C GLN A 86 6.61 11.85 -9.63
N ALA A 87 7.28 10.77 -9.25
CA ALA A 87 8.27 10.16 -10.11
C ALA A 87 7.63 9.50 -11.33
N VAL A 88 6.56 8.76 -11.12
CA VAL A 88 5.94 8.02 -12.21
C VAL A 88 5.20 8.94 -13.16
N SER A 89 4.54 9.98 -12.63
CA SER A 89 3.86 10.95 -13.50
C SER A 89 4.86 11.67 -14.40
N ARG A 90 6.02 12.00 -13.85
CA ARG A 90 7.07 12.63 -14.66
C ARG A 90 7.58 11.66 -15.71
N GLN A 91 7.81 10.41 -15.33
CA GLN A 91 8.28 9.38 -16.26
C GLN A 91 7.30 9.19 -17.41
N GLN A 92 6.01 9.17 -17.10
CA GLN A 92 4.96 8.92 -18.09
C GLN A 92 4.44 10.18 -18.74
N GLU A 93 5.01 11.34 -18.36
CA GLU A 93 4.59 12.63 -18.90
C GLU A 93 3.08 12.84 -18.75
N ARG A 94 2.61 12.57 -17.55
CA ARG A 94 1.18 12.66 -17.23
C ARG A 94 0.89 13.86 -16.37
N THR A 95 -0.32 14.40 -16.53
CA THR A 95 -0.86 15.38 -15.61
C THR A 95 -2.15 14.81 -15.04
N GLY A 96 -2.64 15.43 -13.99
CA GLY A 96 -3.85 14.95 -13.34
C GLY A 96 -3.55 13.90 -12.29
N THR A 97 -4.59 13.37 -11.70
CA THR A 97 -4.45 12.45 -10.59
C THR A 97 -4.16 11.04 -11.08
N LEU A 98 -3.28 10.36 -10.39
CA LEU A 98 -3.01 8.96 -10.66
C LEU A 98 -4.04 8.09 -9.94
N PHE A 99 -4.36 8.42 -8.71
CA PHE A 99 -5.31 7.66 -7.90
C PHE A 99 -6.71 8.23 -8.02
N GLU A 100 -7.69 7.35 -7.84
CA GLU A 100 -9.09 7.74 -7.89
C GLU A 100 -9.43 8.72 -6.77
N GLY A 101 -8.80 8.57 -5.64
CA GLY A 101 -9.03 9.43 -4.50
C GLY A 101 -8.09 9.05 -3.39
N ARG A 102 -8.49 9.36 -2.17
CA ARG A 102 -7.69 9.00 -1.02
C ARG A 102 -7.70 7.50 -0.83
N PHE A 103 -6.63 6.98 -0.22
CA PHE A 103 -6.57 5.55 0.05
C PHE A 103 -7.66 5.14 1.04
N HIS A 104 -8.03 3.88 0.98
CA HIS A 104 -9.01 3.29 1.87
C HIS A 104 -8.29 2.46 2.92
N HIS A 105 -8.88 2.36 4.10
CA HIS A 105 -8.28 1.53 5.13
C HIS A 105 -9.37 0.87 5.96
N VAL A 106 -9.06 -0.33 6.44
CA VAL A 106 -9.95 -1.10 7.29
C VAL A 106 -9.14 -1.61 8.47
N TRP A 107 -9.61 -1.35 9.67
CA TRP A 107 -8.98 -1.88 10.87
C TRP A 107 -9.26 -3.38 10.92
N VAL A 108 -8.19 -4.16 11.04
CA VAL A 108 -8.29 -5.61 11.07
C VAL A 108 -8.15 -6.05 12.53
N ASP A 109 -9.27 -6.39 13.16
CA ASP A 109 -9.28 -6.64 14.59
C ASP A 109 -9.46 -8.10 14.95
N ARG A 110 -9.55 -8.98 13.96
CA ARG A 110 -9.74 -10.39 14.21
C ARG A 110 -8.64 -11.18 13.56
N GLU A 111 -8.14 -12.14 14.31
CA GLU A 111 -7.09 -12.99 13.81
C GLU A 111 -7.52 -13.75 12.56
N GLU A 112 -8.76 -14.23 12.57
CA GLU A 112 -9.26 -15.00 11.44
C GLU A 112 -9.37 -14.13 10.17
N TYR A 113 -9.80 -12.89 10.32
CA TYR A 113 -9.84 -11.96 9.22
C TYR A 113 -8.43 -11.68 8.72
N LEU A 114 -7.49 -11.53 9.64
CA LEU A 114 -6.10 -11.29 9.31
C LEU A 114 -5.53 -12.43 8.48
N VAL A 115 -5.78 -13.66 8.89
CA VAL A 115 -5.31 -14.82 8.16
C VAL A 115 -5.95 -14.87 6.78
N HIS A 116 -7.22 -14.61 6.70
CA HIS A 116 -7.96 -14.60 5.45
C HIS A 116 -7.41 -13.57 4.49
N LEU A 117 -7.14 -12.39 4.99
CA LEU A 117 -6.63 -11.30 4.19
C LEU A 117 -5.23 -11.60 3.68
N CYS A 118 -4.38 -12.16 4.52
CA CYS A 118 -3.05 -12.55 4.10
C CYS A 118 -3.13 -13.58 2.99
N ARG A 119 -4.02 -14.54 3.13
CA ARG A 119 -4.19 -15.57 2.11
C ARG A 119 -4.66 -14.94 0.79
N TYR A 120 -5.62 -14.05 0.87
CA TYR A 120 -6.14 -13.37 -0.31
C TYR A 120 -5.02 -12.64 -1.05
N VAL A 121 -4.23 -11.87 -0.33
CA VAL A 121 -3.17 -11.09 -0.93
C VAL A 121 -2.14 -12.00 -1.58
N HIS A 122 -1.77 -13.08 -0.92
CA HIS A 122 -0.73 -13.96 -1.42
C HIS A 122 -1.19 -14.92 -2.51
N LEU A 123 -2.50 -15.03 -2.72
CA LEU A 123 -3.02 -15.94 -3.73
C LEU A 123 -3.18 -15.32 -5.10
N ASN A 124 -2.69 -14.12 -5.32
CA ASN A 124 -2.71 -13.50 -6.63
C ASN A 124 -1.38 -13.77 -7.31
N PRO A 125 -1.25 -14.89 -8.01
CA PRO A 125 0.05 -15.37 -8.47
C PRO A 125 0.76 -14.45 -9.45
N VAL A 126 -0.01 -13.83 -10.34
CA VAL A 126 0.59 -12.96 -11.34
C VAL A 126 1.29 -11.79 -10.66
N LYS A 127 0.65 -11.22 -9.64
CA LYS A 127 1.23 -10.09 -8.94
C LYS A 127 2.42 -10.50 -8.13
N ALA A 128 2.36 -11.65 -7.51
CA ALA A 128 3.48 -12.13 -6.72
C ALA A 128 4.73 -12.25 -7.58
N GLU A 129 4.57 -12.73 -8.79
CA GLU A 129 5.68 -12.85 -9.70
C GLU A 129 6.24 -11.51 -10.12
N LEU A 130 5.34 -10.57 -10.41
CA LEU A 130 5.76 -9.25 -10.82
C LEU A 130 6.53 -8.54 -9.74
N VAL A 131 6.14 -8.78 -8.51
CA VAL A 131 6.71 -8.06 -7.41
C VAL A 131 7.92 -8.73 -6.84
N SER A 132 8.09 -9.99 -7.02
CA SER A 132 9.31 -10.66 -6.65
C SER A 132 9.79 -10.28 -5.27
N LEU A 133 9.18 -10.81 -4.23
CA LEU A 133 9.48 -10.44 -2.87
C LEU A 133 10.82 -10.88 -2.43
N PRO A 134 11.50 -10.02 -1.86
CA PRO A 134 12.72 -10.42 -1.19
C PRO A 134 12.38 -11.37 -0.09
N GLU A 135 11.70 -11.74 0.47
CA GLU A 135 11.38 -12.35 1.36
C GLU A 135 11.28 -12.44 2.00
N ASP A 136 11.11 -12.53 1.80
CA ASP A 136 10.68 -12.54 2.23
C ASP A 136 10.71 -12.62 2.63
#